data_9f946b1264bafe4d31cb37ce33e1da24
#
_entry.id   9f946b1264bafe4d31cb37ce33e1da24
#
_cell.length_a   1.000
_cell.length_b   1.000
_cell.length_c   1.000
_cell.angle_alpha   90.00
_cell.angle_beta   90.00
_cell.angle_gamma   90.00
#
_symmetry.space_group_name_H-M   'P 1'
#
loop_
_entity.id
_entity.type
_entity.pdbx_description
1 polymer ?
#
loop_
_entity_poly.entity_id
_entity_poly.type
_entity_poly.pdbx_seq_one_letter_code
_entity_poly.pdbx_strand_id
1 'polypeptide(L)'
;MSTPQDVGQPWLLVARREVATKLVDRSFLVGTLLTLALIIGFVGLQAVLAERTKTYDLVVTSSAQTMADAVASQAPTLDDGIRVTVVPAADDAAAEAAVRADDADAWLTERDGSWLLVARDEVPSGLEAVAATVVRDAVLTQNADRAGTSVAALTAGTTLASDVLVGDADQRGFAQGMAFALAVLFYMASLIFGMTLANSVVEEKQSRIVEIIATKIPVRHLLAGKVAGNTALAVGQMALYAAIGLIGLRFTPYASYLPSISGALGWFLVFFLLGFLLISCLWAVAGALAS
;
A
#
# COMPACT_ATOMS: atom_id res chain seq x y z
N MET A 1 3.07 53.41 -36.65
CA MET A 1 2.35 52.99 -35.45
C MET A 1 1.94 51.54 -35.68
N SER A 2 2.77 50.61 -35.23
CA SER A 2 2.44 49.18 -35.27
C SER A 2 1.43 48.88 -34.19
N THR A 3 0.28 48.37 -34.59
CA THR A 3 -0.78 47.87 -33.70
C THR A 3 -0.16 46.92 -32.69
N PRO A 4 -0.52 47.02 -31.39
CA PRO A 4 -0.09 46.02 -30.40
C PRO A 4 -0.70 44.69 -30.87
N GLN A 5 0.15 43.70 -31.15
CA GLN A 5 -0.32 42.33 -31.31
C GLN A 5 -1.01 41.94 -30.01
N ASP A 6 -2.31 41.66 -30.12
CA ASP A 6 -3.14 41.15 -29.04
C ASP A 6 -2.52 39.81 -28.57
N VAL A 7 -1.72 39.88 -27.49
CA VAL A 7 -1.10 38.72 -26.90
C VAL A 7 -2.20 37.96 -26.16
N GLY A 8 -2.95 37.14 -26.91
CA GLY A 8 -4.04 36.36 -26.39
C GLY A 8 -3.55 35.55 -25.18
N GLN A 9 -4.08 35.85 -24.03
CA GLN A 9 -3.90 35.16 -22.74
C GLN A 9 -2.45 35.11 -22.23
N PRO A 10 -1.89 36.25 -21.75
CA PRO A 10 -0.50 36.31 -21.26
C PRO A 10 -0.16 35.28 -20.18
N TRP A 11 -1.12 34.91 -19.33
CA TRP A 11 -0.96 33.90 -18.30
C TRP A 11 -0.64 32.50 -18.86
N LEU A 12 -1.18 32.14 -20.04
CA LEU A 12 -0.94 30.86 -20.67
C LEU A 12 0.53 30.75 -21.18
N LEU A 13 1.09 31.85 -21.68
CA LEU A 13 2.49 31.90 -22.09
C LEU A 13 3.40 31.69 -20.89
N VAL A 14 3.08 32.33 -19.75
CA VAL A 14 3.83 32.12 -18.50
C VAL A 14 3.70 30.67 -18.03
N ALA A 15 2.49 30.11 -18.02
CA ALA A 15 2.27 28.71 -17.61
C ALA A 15 3.06 27.72 -18.50
N ARG A 16 3.03 27.90 -19.83
CA ARG A 16 3.79 27.04 -20.74
C ARG A 16 5.31 27.16 -20.52
N ARG A 17 5.80 28.36 -20.28
CA ARG A 17 7.22 28.57 -19.96
C ARG A 17 7.58 27.87 -18.65
N GLU A 18 6.76 28.01 -17.60
CA GLU A 18 6.96 27.38 -16.30
C GLU A 18 7.04 25.85 -16.43
N VAL A 19 6.08 25.25 -17.14
CA VAL A 19 6.07 23.82 -17.42
C VAL A 19 7.30 23.40 -18.19
N ALA A 20 7.64 24.09 -19.28
CA ALA A 20 8.81 23.73 -20.10
C ALA A 20 10.13 23.83 -19.32
N THR A 21 10.28 24.86 -18.50
CA THR A 21 11.50 25.04 -17.68
C THR A 21 11.64 23.93 -16.63
N LYS A 22 10.52 23.57 -15.95
CA LYS A 22 10.52 22.53 -14.92
C LYS A 22 10.72 21.13 -15.49
N LEU A 23 10.15 20.82 -16.65
CA LEU A 23 10.31 19.51 -17.30
C LEU A 23 11.77 19.21 -17.70
N VAL A 24 12.62 20.23 -17.90
CA VAL A 24 14.04 20.05 -18.17
C VAL A 24 14.93 20.30 -16.94
N ASP A 25 14.34 20.67 -15.81
CA ASP A 25 15.03 20.89 -14.55
C ASP A 25 15.55 19.56 -13.99
N ARG A 26 16.86 19.48 -13.71
CA ARG A 26 17.50 18.26 -13.23
C ARG A 26 16.94 17.81 -11.88
N SER A 27 16.65 18.73 -10.99
CA SER A 27 16.13 18.42 -9.66
C SER A 27 14.73 17.83 -9.75
N PHE A 28 13.88 18.38 -10.63
CA PHE A 28 12.54 17.86 -10.90
C PHE A 28 12.59 16.45 -11.50
N LEU A 29 13.44 16.24 -12.52
CA LEU A 29 13.59 14.94 -13.17
C LEU A 29 14.12 13.87 -12.20
N VAL A 30 15.18 14.22 -11.44
CA VAL A 30 15.75 13.30 -10.45
C VAL A 30 14.74 12.97 -9.37
N GLY A 31 13.99 13.95 -8.85
CA GLY A 31 12.94 13.74 -7.86
C GLY A 31 11.81 12.83 -8.38
N THR A 32 11.35 13.08 -9.62
CA THR A 32 10.33 12.26 -10.28
C THR A 32 10.81 10.82 -10.49
N LEU A 33 12.04 10.65 -11.02
CA LEU A 33 12.62 9.33 -11.26
C LEU A 33 12.85 8.56 -9.93
N LEU A 34 13.31 9.25 -8.89
CA LEU A 34 13.50 8.65 -7.57
C LEU A 34 12.17 8.15 -7.00
N THR A 35 11.12 8.97 -7.07
CA THR A 35 9.79 8.58 -6.59
C THR A 35 9.25 7.39 -7.40
N LEU A 36 9.42 7.38 -8.73
CA LEU A 36 9.04 6.25 -9.57
C LEU A 36 9.81 4.99 -9.23
N ALA A 37 11.12 5.10 -9.02
CA ALA A 37 11.95 3.96 -8.61
C ALA A 37 11.51 3.40 -7.24
N LEU A 38 11.11 4.26 -6.30
CA LEU A 38 10.57 3.85 -5.02
C LEU A 38 9.21 3.14 -5.17
N ILE A 39 8.31 3.65 -6.01
CA ILE A 39 7.01 3.01 -6.27
C ILE A 39 7.22 1.64 -6.92
N ILE A 40 8.02 1.55 -7.98
CA ILE A 40 8.30 0.30 -8.68
C ILE A 40 9.03 -0.67 -7.76
N GLY A 41 10.02 -0.19 -7.00
CA GLY A 41 10.76 -0.99 -6.04
C GLY A 41 9.87 -1.55 -4.93
N PHE A 42 8.94 -0.74 -4.42
CA PHE A 42 7.97 -1.17 -3.40
C PHE A 42 7.01 -2.24 -3.95
N VAL A 43 6.45 -2.02 -5.15
CA VAL A 43 5.57 -3.00 -5.80
C VAL A 43 6.33 -4.30 -6.10
N GLY A 44 7.56 -4.20 -6.62
CA GLY A 44 8.41 -5.36 -6.88
C GLY A 44 8.78 -6.12 -5.60
N LEU A 45 9.10 -5.40 -4.51
CA LEU A 45 9.37 -6.01 -3.21
C LEU A 45 8.13 -6.73 -2.67
N GLN A 46 6.95 -6.13 -2.79
CA GLN A 46 5.69 -6.75 -2.38
C GLN A 46 5.41 -8.04 -3.17
N ALA A 47 5.64 -8.04 -4.48
CA ALA A 47 5.48 -9.22 -5.31
C ALA A 47 6.43 -10.35 -4.87
N VAL A 48 7.71 -10.04 -4.64
CA VAL A 48 8.72 -11.02 -4.17
C VAL A 48 8.40 -11.54 -2.76
N LEU A 49 7.89 -10.67 -1.87
CA LEU A 49 7.52 -11.09 -0.51
C LEU A 49 6.24 -11.93 -0.48
N ALA A 50 5.29 -11.66 -1.39
CA ALA A 50 4.06 -12.44 -1.53
C ALA A 50 4.31 -13.86 -2.04
N GLU A 51 5.36 -14.08 -2.83
CA GLU A 51 5.75 -15.40 -3.35
C GLU A 51 6.60 -16.23 -2.37
N ARG A 52 7.02 -15.64 -1.22
CA ARG A 52 7.85 -16.38 -0.27
C ARG A 52 7.01 -17.36 0.52
N THR A 53 7.18 -18.65 0.21
CA THR A 53 6.69 -19.74 1.04
C THR A 53 7.45 -19.73 2.36
N LYS A 54 6.72 -19.62 3.47
CA LYS A 54 7.27 -19.78 4.82
C LYS A 54 7.26 -21.26 5.18
N THR A 55 8.41 -21.82 5.49
CA THR A 55 8.52 -23.18 6.00
C THR A 55 8.66 -23.11 7.51
N TYR A 56 7.86 -23.88 8.22
CA TYR A 56 7.91 -24.01 9.67
C TYR A 56 8.29 -25.43 10.06
N ASP A 57 9.24 -25.56 10.98
CA ASP A 57 9.66 -26.83 11.53
C ASP A 57 8.86 -27.12 12.80
N LEU A 58 7.94 -28.10 12.70
CA LEU A 58 7.05 -28.53 13.77
C LEU A 58 7.60 -29.80 14.44
N VAL A 59 8.12 -29.65 15.64
CA VAL A 59 8.65 -30.82 16.40
C VAL A 59 7.50 -31.52 17.12
N VAL A 60 7.55 -32.85 17.12
CA VAL A 60 6.50 -33.69 17.74
C VAL A 60 7.09 -34.96 18.30
N THR A 61 6.46 -35.53 19.32
CA THR A 61 6.68 -36.89 19.80
C THR A 61 5.77 -37.87 19.03
N SER A 62 6.05 -39.14 19.14
CA SER A 62 5.32 -40.21 18.44
C SER A 62 3.81 -40.18 18.72
N SER A 63 3.38 -39.71 19.89
CA SER A 63 1.94 -39.56 20.24
C SER A 63 1.22 -38.53 19.42
N ALA A 64 1.88 -37.46 19.00
CA ALA A 64 1.28 -36.35 18.21
C ALA A 64 1.59 -36.46 16.70
N GLN A 65 2.34 -37.47 16.26
CA GLN A 65 2.79 -37.62 14.88
C GLN A 65 1.66 -37.53 13.86
N THR A 66 0.58 -38.30 14.07
CA THR A 66 -0.55 -38.33 13.14
C THR A 66 -1.21 -36.94 12.95
N MET A 67 -1.30 -36.18 14.04
CA MET A 67 -1.87 -34.83 13.97
C MET A 67 -0.92 -33.86 13.25
N ALA A 68 0.36 -33.96 13.52
CA ALA A 68 1.39 -33.17 12.85
C ALA A 68 1.47 -33.46 11.34
N ASP A 69 1.38 -34.73 10.95
CA ASP A 69 1.32 -35.12 9.54
C ASP A 69 0.06 -34.55 8.85
N ALA A 70 -1.08 -34.52 9.56
CA ALA A 70 -2.30 -33.87 9.08
C ALA A 70 -2.10 -32.35 8.91
N VAL A 71 -1.44 -31.67 9.85
CA VAL A 71 -1.09 -30.25 9.75
C VAL A 71 -0.18 -30.01 8.54
N ALA A 72 0.87 -30.80 8.39
CA ALA A 72 1.83 -30.66 7.28
C ALA A 72 1.18 -30.88 5.91
N SER A 73 0.30 -31.89 5.80
CA SER A 73 -0.36 -32.21 4.54
C SER A 73 -1.44 -31.19 4.13
N GLN A 74 -2.14 -30.59 5.10
CA GLN A 74 -3.22 -29.65 4.86
C GLN A 74 -2.74 -28.20 4.80
N ALA A 75 -1.57 -27.87 5.36
CA ALA A 75 -1.02 -26.52 5.38
C ALA A 75 -1.04 -25.85 4.00
N PRO A 76 -0.53 -26.46 2.92
CA PRO A 76 -0.52 -25.86 1.59
C PRO A 76 -1.91 -25.64 0.96
N THR A 77 -2.91 -26.36 1.47
CA THR A 77 -4.31 -26.23 0.99
C THR A 77 -5.05 -25.11 1.70
N LEU A 78 -4.69 -24.86 2.97
CA LEU A 78 -5.27 -23.81 3.80
C LEU A 78 -4.60 -22.46 3.53
N ASP A 79 -3.27 -22.47 3.28
CA ASP A 79 -2.46 -21.30 2.93
C ASP A 79 -1.32 -21.76 2.00
N ASP A 80 -1.34 -21.33 0.74
CA ASP A 80 -0.37 -21.73 -0.28
C ASP A 80 1.04 -21.17 0.00
N GLY A 81 1.14 -20.13 0.82
CA GLY A 81 2.38 -19.54 1.32
C GLY A 81 3.00 -20.28 2.50
N ILE A 82 2.38 -21.36 3.04
CA ILE A 82 2.87 -22.06 4.22
C ILE A 82 3.22 -23.50 3.88
N ARG A 83 4.37 -23.93 4.39
CA ARG A 83 4.82 -25.33 4.44
C ARG A 83 5.19 -25.69 5.87
N VAL A 84 4.84 -26.89 6.28
CA VAL A 84 5.18 -27.41 7.61
C VAL A 84 6.00 -28.68 7.43
N THR A 85 7.20 -28.69 8.03
CA THR A 85 8.07 -29.86 8.13
C THR A 85 7.90 -30.47 9.50
N VAL A 86 7.60 -31.77 9.56
CA VAL A 86 7.47 -32.48 10.83
C VAL A 86 8.82 -33.03 11.25
N VAL A 87 9.27 -32.66 12.45
CA VAL A 87 10.55 -33.07 13.03
C VAL A 87 10.26 -34.00 14.23
N PRO A 88 10.63 -35.29 14.16
CA PRO A 88 10.36 -36.21 15.26
C PRO A 88 11.31 -35.96 16.43
N ALA A 89 10.78 -35.95 17.65
CA ALA A 89 11.55 -35.96 18.89
C ALA A 89 11.38 -37.26 19.66
N ALA A 90 12.40 -37.65 20.42
CA ALA A 90 12.39 -38.90 21.19
C ALA A 90 11.37 -38.85 22.35
N ASP A 91 11.26 -37.70 23.00
CA ASP A 91 10.38 -37.45 24.13
C ASP A 91 10.04 -35.92 24.22
N ASP A 92 9.18 -35.59 25.16
CA ASP A 92 8.73 -34.19 25.41
C ASP A 92 9.89 -33.28 25.82
N ALA A 93 10.90 -33.81 26.55
CA ALA A 93 12.05 -33.02 26.97
C ALA A 93 12.96 -32.66 25.78
N ALA A 94 13.12 -33.59 24.84
CA ALA A 94 13.85 -33.34 23.60
C ALA A 94 13.11 -32.36 22.69
N ALA A 95 11.79 -32.48 22.61
CA ALA A 95 10.95 -31.52 21.84
C ALA A 95 11.03 -30.11 22.43
N GLU A 96 10.90 -29.97 23.74
CA GLU A 96 11.05 -28.70 24.43
C GLU A 96 12.46 -28.10 24.25
N ALA A 97 13.50 -28.93 24.32
CA ALA A 97 14.87 -28.50 24.11
C ALA A 97 15.10 -27.95 22.67
N ALA A 98 14.53 -28.61 21.64
CA ALA A 98 14.65 -28.20 20.25
C ALA A 98 14.00 -26.82 20.03
N VAL A 99 12.81 -26.60 20.55
CA VAL A 99 12.15 -25.29 20.46
C VAL A 99 12.92 -24.20 21.23
N ARG A 100 13.44 -24.55 22.41
CA ARG A 100 14.24 -23.63 23.22
C ARG A 100 15.57 -23.25 22.58
N ALA A 101 16.19 -24.18 21.84
CA ALA A 101 17.42 -23.94 21.10
C ALA A 101 17.26 -23.26 19.76
N ASP A 102 15.99 -22.98 19.33
CA ASP A 102 15.66 -22.44 18.03
C ASP A 102 15.91 -23.41 16.85
N ASP A 103 15.96 -24.71 17.16
CA ASP A 103 16.10 -25.80 16.17
C ASP A 103 14.73 -26.17 15.56
N ALA A 104 13.62 -25.68 16.12
CA ALA A 104 12.26 -25.82 15.61
C ALA A 104 11.40 -24.60 15.99
N ASP A 105 10.44 -24.26 15.13
CA ASP A 105 9.57 -23.10 15.32
C ASP A 105 8.52 -23.32 16.40
N ALA A 106 8.00 -24.55 16.50
CA ALA A 106 7.02 -24.92 17.51
C ALA A 106 7.00 -26.44 17.80
N TRP A 107 6.46 -26.78 18.96
CA TRP A 107 6.19 -28.14 19.39
C TRP A 107 4.67 -28.34 19.53
N LEU A 108 4.13 -29.33 18.80
CA LEU A 108 2.74 -29.78 18.93
C LEU A 108 2.68 -30.97 19.89
N THR A 109 1.85 -30.84 20.94
CA THR A 109 1.65 -31.87 21.94
C THR A 109 0.21 -31.92 22.43
N GLU A 110 -0.21 -33.01 23.04
CA GLU A 110 -1.49 -33.15 23.72
C GLU A 110 -1.26 -33.29 25.22
N ARG A 111 -1.89 -32.46 26.02
CA ARG A 111 -1.88 -32.51 27.48
C ARG A 111 -3.29 -32.38 28.04
N ASP A 112 -3.65 -33.28 28.93
CA ASP A 112 -4.96 -33.29 29.60
C ASP A 112 -6.16 -33.24 28.61
N GLY A 113 -6.01 -33.90 27.45
CA GLY A 113 -7.03 -33.91 26.40
C GLY A 113 -7.14 -32.62 25.58
N SER A 114 -6.16 -31.74 25.72
CA SER A 114 -6.10 -30.49 24.95
C SER A 114 -4.82 -30.44 24.11
N TRP A 115 -4.95 -30.06 22.87
CA TRP A 115 -3.82 -29.81 21.98
C TRP A 115 -3.15 -28.49 22.30
N LEU A 116 -1.85 -28.46 22.33
CA LEU A 116 -1.01 -27.32 22.65
C LEU A 116 0.04 -27.13 21.55
N LEU A 117 0.22 -25.91 21.10
CA LEU A 117 1.32 -25.49 20.26
C LEU A 117 2.23 -24.60 21.10
N VAL A 118 3.44 -25.08 21.35
CA VAL A 118 4.42 -24.43 22.24
C VAL A 118 5.55 -23.88 21.41
N ALA A 119 5.85 -22.59 21.56
CA ALA A 119 6.97 -21.92 20.93
C ALA A 119 7.88 -21.31 21.99
N ARG A 120 9.08 -20.85 21.60
CA ARG A 120 10.04 -20.25 22.53
C ARG A 120 9.58 -18.91 23.08
N ASP A 121 9.20 -17.98 22.18
CA ASP A 121 8.84 -16.62 22.52
C ASP A 121 7.40 -16.30 22.05
N GLU A 122 7.11 -16.54 20.78
CA GLU A 122 5.81 -16.29 20.16
C GLU A 122 5.50 -17.41 19.15
N VAL A 123 4.26 -17.89 19.15
CA VAL A 123 3.82 -18.86 18.14
C VAL A 123 3.65 -18.13 16.80
N PRO A 124 4.31 -18.60 15.70
CA PRO A 124 4.12 -17.99 14.41
C PRO A 124 2.64 -18.02 13.99
N SER A 125 2.04 -16.85 13.76
CA SER A 125 0.59 -16.70 13.52
C SER A 125 0.07 -17.54 12.35
N GLY A 126 0.87 -17.70 11.28
CA GLY A 126 0.52 -18.56 10.14
C GLY A 126 0.46 -20.04 10.53
N LEU A 127 1.43 -20.52 11.29
CA LEU A 127 1.46 -21.91 11.79
C LEU A 127 0.32 -22.15 12.77
N GLU A 128 0.05 -21.19 13.67
CA GLU A 128 -1.04 -21.26 14.63
C GLU A 128 -2.40 -21.39 13.94
N ALA A 129 -2.68 -20.55 12.95
CA ALA A 129 -3.95 -20.55 12.21
C ALA A 129 -4.19 -21.89 11.49
N VAL A 130 -3.15 -22.43 10.84
CA VAL A 130 -3.21 -23.71 10.15
C VAL A 130 -3.40 -24.84 11.16
N ALA A 131 -2.56 -24.92 12.19
CA ALA A 131 -2.62 -25.97 13.21
C ALA A 131 -3.97 -25.96 13.95
N ALA A 132 -4.45 -24.78 14.36
CA ALA A 132 -5.75 -24.64 15.03
C ALA A 132 -6.91 -25.12 14.16
N THR A 133 -6.87 -24.85 12.85
CA THR A 133 -7.91 -25.31 11.92
C THR A 133 -7.91 -26.83 11.79
N VAL A 134 -6.74 -27.44 11.56
CA VAL A 134 -6.60 -28.88 11.38
C VAL A 134 -6.94 -29.64 12.66
N VAL A 135 -6.41 -29.18 13.80
CA VAL A 135 -6.69 -29.78 15.11
C VAL A 135 -8.19 -29.71 15.42
N ARG A 136 -8.83 -28.54 15.24
CA ARG A 136 -10.27 -28.39 15.46
C ARG A 136 -11.06 -29.36 14.60
N ASP A 137 -10.78 -29.45 13.31
CA ASP A 137 -11.55 -30.29 12.41
C ASP A 137 -11.34 -31.79 12.69
N ALA A 138 -10.12 -32.20 13.07
CA ALA A 138 -9.83 -33.56 13.49
C ALA A 138 -10.56 -33.94 14.80
N VAL A 139 -10.50 -33.07 15.81
CA VAL A 139 -11.16 -33.28 17.11
C VAL A 139 -12.69 -33.28 16.95
N LEU A 140 -13.25 -32.35 16.13
CA LEU A 140 -14.69 -32.33 15.83
C LEU A 140 -15.14 -33.63 15.14
N THR A 141 -14.38 -34.13 14.18
CA THR A 141 -14.65 -35.40 13.51
C THR A 141 -14.66 -36.55 14.51
N GLN A 142 -13.64 -36.65 15.35
CA GLN A 142 -13.54 -37.68 16.36
C GLN A 142 -14.70 -37.61 17.38
N ASN A 143 -15.10 -36.42 17.79
CA ASN A 143 -16.21 -36.22 18.72
C ASN A 143 -17.57 -36.56 18.06
N ALA A 144 -17.74 -36.23 16.79
CA ALA A 144 -18.93 -36.60 16.02
C ALA A 144 -19.08 -38.10 15.90
N ASP A 145 -18.00 -38.81 15.58
CA ASP A 145 -17.95 -40.27 15.48
C ASP A 145 -18.31 -40.94 16.83
N ARG A 146 -17.72 -40.44 17.91
CA ARG A 146 -18.01 -40.94 19.27
C ARG A 146 -19.50 -40.72 19.68
N ALA A 147 -20.08 -39.61 19.21
CA ALA A 147 -21.48 -39.27 19.46
C ALA A 147 -22.48 -39.95 18.49
N GLY A 148 -21.98 -40.73 17.52
CA GLY A 148 -22.81 -41.36 16.49
C GLY A 148 -23.52 -40.37 15.56
N THR A 149 -22.89 -39.22 15.31
CA THR A 149 -23.44 -38.13 14.50
C THR A 149 -22.41 -37.69 13.47
N SER A 150 -22.67 -36.64 12.66
CA SER A 150 -21.76 -36.09 11.71
C SER A 150 -21.29 -34.68 12.12
N VAL A 151 -20.10 -34.27 11.70
CA VAL A 151 -19.61 -32.91 11.89
C VAL A 151 -20.58 -31.88 11.34
N ALA A 152 -21.18 -32.16 10.16
CA ALA A 152 -22.20 -31.30 9.56
C ALA A 152 -23.44 -31.10 10.46
N ALA A 153 -23.86 -32.14 11.17
CA ALA A 153 -24.99 -32.04 12.13
C ALA A 153 -24.60 -31.21 13.37
N LEU A 154 -23.37 -31.38 13.86
CA LEU A 154 -22.86 -30.61 15.01
C LEU A 154 -22.64 -29.14 14.70
N THR A 155 -22.26 -28.82 13.46
CA THR A 155 -21.97 -27.44 13.03
C THR A 155 -23.15 -26.79 12.32
N ALA A 156 -24.28 -27.47 12.16
CA ALA A 156 -25.48 -26.90 11.55
C ALA A 156 -25.93 -25.63 12.28
N GLY A 157 -26.01 -24.51 11.57
CA GLY A 157 -26.42 -23.23 12.14
C GLY A 157 -25.39 -22.51 12.99
N THR A 158 -24.15 -23.03 13.12
CA THR A 158 -23.07 -22.33 13.84
C THR A 158 -22.33 -21.32 13.00
N THR A 159 -22.47 -21.36 11.67
CA THR A 159 -21.87 -20.41 10.75
C THR A 159 -22.67 -19.12 10.70
N LEU A 160 -22.05 -18.02 11.08
CA LEU A 160 -22.55 -16.69 10.84
C LEU A 160 -22.05 -16.21 9.47
N ALA A 161 -22.94 -16.15 8.48
CA ALA A 161 -22.63 -15.52 7.22
C ALA A 161 -22.73 -13.99 7.39
N SER A 162 -21.65 -13.28 7.06
CA SER A 162 -21.66 -11.82 6.98
C SER A 162 -21.81 -11.42 5.53
N ASP A 163 -22.83 -10.62 5.22
CA ASP A 163 -23.02 -10.02 3.90
C ASP A 163 -22.95 -8.51 4.01
N VAL A 164 -22.40 -7.87 3.00
CA VAL A 164 -22.21 -6.42 2.97
C VAL A 164 -23.05 -5.85 1.85
N LEU A 165 -24.11 -5.11 2.20
CA LEU A 165 -25.05 -4.54 1.23
C LEU A 165 -24.42 -3.52 0.25
N VAL A 166 -23.29 -2.92 0.62
CA VAL A 166 -22.56 -1.95 -0.23
C VAL A 166 -21.08 -2.25 -0.17
N GLY A 167 -20.48 -2.58 -1.33
CA GLY A 167 -19.06 -2.87 -1.48
C GLY A 167 -18.71 -4.32 -1.11
N ASP A 168 -17.42 -4.61 -1.14
CA ASP A 168 -16.84 -5.92 -0.82
C ASP A 168 -16.04 -5.79 0.49
N ALA A 169 -16.28 -6.70 1.44
CA ALA A 169 -15.60 -6.67 2.74
C ALA A 169 -14.09 -6.88 2.59
N ASP A 170 -13.66 -7.76 1.68
CA ASP A 170 -12.24 -8.06 1.44
C ASP A 170 -11.49 -6.88 0.80
N GLN A 171 -12.20 -6.03 0.06
CA GLN A 171 -11.62 -4.84 -0.57
C GLN A 171 -11.42 -3.66 0.40
N ARG A 172 -12.09 -3.65 1.56
CA ARG A 172 -12.06 -2.49 2.48
C ARG A 172 -10.66 -2.21 3.03
N GLY A 173 -9.95 -3.22 3.47
CA GLY A 173 -8.57 -3.08 3.98
C GLY A 173 -7.64 -2.51 2.92
N PHE A 174 -7.71 -3.04 1.71
CA PHE A 174 -6.96 -2.54 0.57
C PHE A 174 -7.35 -1.10 0.20
N ALA A 175 -8.65 -0.79 0.16
CA ALA A 175 -9.15 0.55 -0.16
C ALA A 175 -8.71 1.59 0.89
N GLN A 176 -8.69 1.24 2.17
CA GLN A 176 -8.17 2.11 3.23
C GLN A 176 -6.67 2.38 3.08
N GLY A 177 -5.88 1.33 2.83
CA GLY A 177 -4.45 1.46 2.56
C GLY A 177 -4.16 2.36 1.35
N MET A 178 -4.92 2.15 0.26
CA MET A 178 -4.82 2.98 -0.94
C MET A 178 -5.21 4.44 -0.67
N ALA A 179 -6.30 4.68 0.04
CA ALA A 179 -6.74 6.03 0.40
C ALA A 179 -5.68 6.75 1.25
N PHE A 180 -5.07 6.05 2.20
CA PHE A 180 -3.97 6.60 3.01
C PHE A 180 -2.75 6.93 2.14
N ALA A 181 -2.34 6.03 1.25
CA ALA A 181 -1.22 6.27 0.33
C ALA A 181 -1.47 7.48 -0.58
N LEU A 182 -2.68 7.62 -1.14
CA LEU A 182 -3.07 8.76 -1.96
C LEU A 182 -3.10 10.07 -1.15
N ALA A 183 -3.54 10.03 0.11
CA ALA A 183 -3.52 11.20 1.00
C ALA A 183 -2.06 11.65 1.30
N VAL A 184 -1.15 10.70 1.54
CA VAL A 184 0.27 10.99 1.74
C VAL A 184 0.89 11.58 0.47
N LEU A 185 0.58 11.02 -0.71
CA LEU A 185 1.04 11.56 -1.99
C LEU A 185 0.53 12.99 -2.22
N PHE A 186 -0.74 13.26 -1.92
CA PHE A 186 -1.30 14.62 -1.99
C PHE A 186 -0.56 15.58 -1.06
N TYR A 187 -0.33 15.17 0.19
CA TYR A 187 0.37 15.99 1.18
C TYR A 187 1.81 16.30 0.73
N MET A 188 2.55 15.27 0.30
CA MET A 188 3.93 15.43 -0.18
C MET A 188 3.99 16.35 -1.42
N ALA A 189 3.11 16.13 -2.40
CA ALA A 189 3.02 16.98 -3.57
C ALA A 189 2.71 18.44 -3.19
N SER A 190 1.76 18.65 -2.28
CA SER A 190 1.37 19.99 -1.80
C SER A 190 2.53 20.72 -1.14
N LEU A 191 3.35 20.03 -0.35
CA LEU A 191 4.54 20.61 0.26
C LEU A 191 5.62 20.94 -0.79
N ILE A 192 6.00 19.95 -1.61
CA ILE A 192 7.11 20.09 -2.56
C ILE A 192 6.79 21.17 -3.60
N PHE A 193 5.67 21.06 -4.29
CA PHE A 193 5.28 22.02 -5.30
C PHE A 193 4.87 23.38 -4.70
N GLY A 194 4.26 23.37 -3.52
CA GLY A 194 3.88 24.58 -2.81
C GLY A 194 5.09 25.41 -2.41
N MET A 195 6.09 24.79 -1.77
CA MET A 195 7.35 25.46 -1.41
C MET A 195 8.09 25.96 -2.66
N THR A 196 8.11 25.16 -3.72
CA THR A 196 8.73 25.58 -4.99
C THR A 196 8.04 26.80 -5.59
N LEU A 197 6.71 26.84 -5.53
CA LEU A 197 5.91 27.98 -6.00
C LEU A 197 6.18 29.22 -5.13
N ALA A 198 6.14 29.09 -3.81
CA ALA A 198 6.42 30.18 -2.88
C ALA A 198 7.83 30.76 -3.10
N ASN A 199 8.86 29.93 -3.17
CA ASN A 199 10.23 30.34 -3.43
C ASN A 199 10.35 31.07 -4.78
N SER A 200 9.69 30.57 -5.82
CA SER A 200 9.68 31.21 -7.14
C SER A 200 9.03 32.60 -7.12
N VAL A 201 8.02 32.80 -6.27
CA VAL A 201 7.38 34.12 -6.07
C VAL A 201 8.31 35.06 -5.30
N VAL A 202 8.98 34.55 -4.25
CA VAL A 202 9.97 35.33 -3.46
C VAL A 202 11.15 35.78 -4.33
N GLU A 203 11.74 34.86 -5.10
CA GLU A 203 12.87 35.15 -6.00
C GLU A 203 12.50 36.23 -7.03
N GLU A 204 11.30 36.15 -7.62
CA GLU A 204 10.84 37.19 -8.54
C GLU A 204 10.68 38.56 -7.85
N LYS A 205 10.10 38.59 -6.64
CA LYS A 205 9.94 39.85 -5.88
C LYS A 205 11.29 40.49 -5.53
N GLN A 206 12.31 39.69 -5.27
CA GLN A 206 13.67 40.18 -4.97
C GLN A 206 14.46 40.58 -6.22
N SER A 207 14.05 40.11 -7.39
CA SER A 207 14.73 40.46 -8.65
C SER A 207 14.13 41.73 -9.27
N ARG A 208 14.99 42.68 -9.66
CA ARG A 208 14.58 43.88 -10.42
C ARG A 208 13.93 43.56 -11.79
N ILE A 209 13.95 42.30 -12.19
CA ILE A 209 13.35 41.80 -13.44
C ILE A 209 11.82 41.97 -13.40
N VAL A 210 11.19 41.86 -12.22
CA VAL A 210 9.75 42.09 -12.07
C VAL A 210 9.34 43.51 -12.46
N GLU A 211 10.15 44.52 -12.15
CA GLU A 211 9.87 45.90 -12.54
C GLU A 211 9.81 46.06 -14.06
N ILE A 212 10.70 45.36 -14.79
CA ILE A 212 10.72 45.39 -16.26
C ILE A 212 9.57 44.56 -16.85
N ILE A 213 9.24 43.41 -16.31
CA ILE A 213 8.15 42.57 -16.79
C ILE A 213 6.78 43.17 -16.48
N ALA A 214 6.60 43.81 -15.32
CA ALA A 214 5.36 44.44 -14.88
C ALA A 214 4.93 45.60 -15.81
N THR A 215 5.85 46.22 -16.56
CA THR A 215 5.54 47.21 -17.59
C THR A 215 4.86 46.60 -18.82
N LYS A 216 5.03 45.29 -19.07
CA LYS A 216 4.51 44.60 -20.25
C LYS A 216 3.34 43.63 -19.92
N ILE A 217 3.38 42.99 -18.77
CA ILE A 217 2.38 41.98 -18.34
C ILE A 217 1.90 42.33 -16.93
N PRO A 218 0.58 42.50 -16.71
CA PRO A 218 0.05 42.70 -15.36
C PRO A 218 0.45 41.55 -14.40
N VAL A 219 0.88 41.90 -13.19
CA VAL A 219 1.37 40.95 -12.17
C VAL A 219 0.39 39.81 -11.90
N ARG A 220 -0.95 40.11 -11.99
CA ARG A 220 -2.01 39.09 -11.86
C ARG A 220 -1.88 37.94 -12.90
N HIS A 221 -1.50 38.27 -14.16
CA HIS A 221 -1.30 37.25 -15.19
C HIS A 221 0.00 36.46 -15.01
N LEU A 222 1.02 37.06 -14.45
CA LEU A 222 2.26 36.39 -14.08
C LEU A 222 1.99 35.36 -12.99
N LEU A 223 1.33 35.77 -11.90
CA LEU A 223 1.02 34.89 -10.78
C LEU A 223 0.04 33.77 -11.20
N ALA A 224 -1.02 34.11 -11.96
CA ALA A 224 -1.96 33.13 -12.48
C ALA A 224 -1.26 32.08 -13.37
N GLY A 225 -0.32 32.52 -14.21
CA GLY A 225 0.47 31.62 -15.07
C GLY A 225 1.35 30.67 -14.26
N LYS A 226 2.00 31.17 -13.20
CA LYS A 226 2.79 30.33 -12.29
C LYS A 226 1.96 29.30 -11.56
N VAL A 227 0.83 29.71 -10.97
CA VAL A 227 -0.09 28.79 -10.29
C VAL A 227 -0.61 27.74 -11.27
N ALA A 228 -1.04 28.15 -12.47
CA ALA A 228 -1.53 27.22 -13.50
C ALA A 228 -0.45 26.25 -13.98
N GLY A 229 0.77 26.75 -14.25
CA GLY A 229 1.90 25.91 -14.69
C GLY A 229 2.32 24.91 -13.63
N ASN A 230 2.45 25.34 -12.37
CA ASN A 230 2.78 24.49 -11.25
C ASN A 230 1.70 23.41 -10.99
N THR A 231 0.43 23.81 -11.08
CA THR A 231 -0.71 22.88 -10.95
C THR A 231 -0.71 21.85 -12.08
N ALA A 232 -0.48 22.26 -13.31
CA ALA A 232 -0.41 21.36 -14.46
C ALA A 232 0.72 20.31 -14.30
N LEU A 233 1.87 20.74 -13.81
CA LEU A 233 3.00 19.83 -13.50
C LEU A 233 2.63 18.84 -12.40
N ALA A 234 2.07 19.31 -11.29
CA ALA A 234 1.67 18.46 -10.17
C ALA A 234 0.64 17.41 -10.58
N VAL A 235 -0.41 17.83 -11.31
CA VAL A 235 -1.44 16.91 -11.83
C VAL A 235 -0.85 15.92 -12.83
N GLY A 236 -0.01 16.39 -13.75
CA GLY A 236 0.68 15.52 -14.71
C GLY A 236 1.56 14.47 -14.03
N GLN A 237 2.27 14.85 -12.99
CA GLN A 237 3.10 13.94 -12.20
C GLN A 237 2.25 12.93 -11.41
N MET A 238 1.14 13.36 -10.81
CA MET A 238 0.20 12.44 -10.13
C MET A 238 -0.44 11.47 -11.11
N ALA A 239 -0.85 11.94 -12.30
CA ALA A 239 -1.37 11.07 -13.35
C ALA A 239 -0.33 10.03 -13.81
N LEU A 240 0.94 10.43 -13.93
CA LEU A 240 2.04 9.51 -14.25
C LEU A 240 2.22 8.46 -13.15
N TYR A 241 2.22 8.86 -11.88
CA TYR A 241 2.35 7.93 -10.75
C TYR A 241 1.17 6.96 -10.67
N ALA A 242 -0.06 7.47 -10.87
CA ALA A 242 -1.26 6.65 -10.92
C ALA A 242 -1.21 5.63 -12.07
N ALA A 243 -0.79 6.04 -13.27
CA ALA A 243 -0.66 5.15 -14.42
C ALA A 243 0.35 4.02 -14.17
N ILE A 244 1.53 4.36 -13.63
CA ILE A 244 2.57 3.37 -13.30
C ILE A 244 2.11 2.46 -12.16
N GLY A 245 1.43 3.01 -11.14
CA GLY A 245 0.83 2.22 -10.07
C GLY A 245 -0.20 1.21 -10.57
N LEU A 246 -1.09 1.62 -11.48
CA LEU A 246 -2.08 0.72 -12.12
C LEU A 246 -1.43 -0.38 -12.95
N ILE A 247 -0.38 -0.03 -13.71
CA ILE A 247 0.38 -1.02 -14.48
C ILE A 247 1.07 -2.00 -13.53
N GLY A 248 1.72 -1.51 -12.47
CA GLY A 248 2.38 -2.34 -11.48
C GLY A 248 1.41 -3.29 -10.76
N LEU A 249 0.23 -2.79 -10.39
CA LEU A 249 -0.80 -3.58 -9.72
C LEU A 249 -1.26 -4.80 -10.54
N ARG A 250 -1.20 -4.71 -11.87
CA ARG A 250 -1.55 -5.82 -12.78
C ARG A 250 -0.66 -7.06 -12.56
N PHE A 251 0.53 -6.87 -12.04
CA PHE A 251 1.50 -7.94 -11.77
C PHE A 251 1.51 -8.39 -10.31
N THR A 252 0.49 -8.03 -9.54
CA THR A 252 0.33 -8.41 -8.14
C THR A 252 -0.95 -9.24 -7.95
N PRO A 253 -1.10 -9.95 -6.82
CA PRO A 253 -2.36 -10.65 -6.48
C PRO A 253 -3.59 -9.73 -6.42
N TYR A 254 -3.38 -8.41 -6.34
CA TYR A 254 -4.45 -7.40 -6.28
C TYR A 254 -4.98 -6.96 -7.66
N ALA A 255 -4.59 -7.66 -8.74
CA ALA A 255 -5.04 -7.32 -10.10
C ALA A 255 -6.58 -7.35 -10.27
N SER A 256 -7.28 -8.18 -9.49
CA SER A 256 -8.75 -8.24 -9.47
C SER A 256 -9.42 -6.93 -9.03
N TYR A 257 -8.72 -6.07 -8.29
CA TYR A 257 -9.22 -4.77 -7.81
C TYR A 257 -9.04 -3.62 -8.81
N LEU A 258 -8.38 -3.85 -9.94
CA LEU A 258 -8.11 -2.82 -10.95
C LEU A 258 -9.34 -2.00 -11.38
N PRO A 259 -10.52 -2.60 -11.65
CA PRO A 259 -11.69 -1.82 -12.07
C PRO A 259 -12.14 -0.81 -10.99
N SER A 260 -12.18 -1.22 -9.72
CA SER A 260 -12.56 -0.37 -8.60
C SER A 260 -11.55 0.75 -8.35
N ILE A 261 -10.26 0.42 -8.42
CA ILE A 261 -9.16 1.37 -8.20
C ILE A 261 -9.09 2.41 -9.30
N SER A 262 -9.30 2.03 -10.57
CA SER A 262 -9.23 2.97 -11.69
C SER A 262 -10.28 4.08 -11.56
N GLY A 263 -11.49 3.75 -11.10
CA GLY A 263 -12.53 4.72 -10.78
C GLY A 263 -12.14 5.66 -9.63
N ALA A 264 -11.61 5.09 -8.55
CA ALA A 264 -11.15 5.86 -7.39
C ALA A 264 -10.00 6.82 -7.74
N LEU A 265 -9.03 6.38 -8.56
CA LEU A 265 -7.93 7.21 -9.04
C LEU A 265 -8.41 8.36 -9.94
N GLY A 266 -9.43 8.13 -10.79
CA GLY A 266 -10.05 9.18 -11.58
C GLY A 266 -10.62 10.29 -10.69
N TRP A 267 -11.39 9.93 -9.67
CA TRP A 267 -11.90 10.88 -8.69
C TRP A 267 -10.79 11.53 -7.87
N PHE A 268 -9.77 10.77 -7.48
CA PHE A 268 -8.61 11.33 -6.80
C PHE A 268 -7.95 12.45 -7.61
N LEU A 269 -7.73 12.29 -8.91
CA LEU A 269 -7.13 13.31 -9.76
C LEU A 269 -8.00 14.58 -9.85
N VAL A 270 -9.33 14.44 -9.87
CA VAL A 270 -10.26 15.58 -9.84
C VAL A 270 -10.14 16.34 -8.51
N PHE A 271 -10.22 15.63 -7.38
CA PHE A 271 -10.07 16.26 -6.05
C PHE A 271 -8.66 16.77 -5.81
N PHE A 272 -7.65 16.08 -6.33
CA PHE A 272 -6.27 16.55 -6.31
C PHE A 272 -6.15 17.90 -7.03
N LEU A 273 -6.68 18.02 -8.25
CA LEU A 273 -6.65 19.27 -9.02
C LEU A 273 -7.27 20.41 -8.23
N LEU A 274 -8.49 20.22 -7.70
CA LEU A 274 -9.21 21.26 -6.97
C LEU A 274 -8.50 21.65 -5.66
N GLY A 275 -8.12 20.67 -4.86
CA GLY A 275 -7.42 20.88 -3.58
C GLY A 275 -6.03 21.48 -3.78
N PHE A 276 -5.30 20.98 -4.78
CA PHE A 276 -3.96 21.48 -5.07
C PHE A 276 -3.98 22.91 -5.61
N LEU A 277 -4.96 23.27 -6.44
CA LEU A 277 -5.15 24.64 -6.92
C LEU A 277 -5.39 25.60 -5.74
N LEU A 278 -6.26 25.22 -4.80
CA LEU A 278 -6.53 26.00 -3.59
C LEU A 278 -5.26 26.22 -2.77
N ILE A 279 -4.53 25.12 -2.49
CA ILE A 279 -3.29 25.18 -1.71
C ILE A 279 -2.21 25.98 -2.44
N SER A 280 -2.10 25.86 -3.76
CA SER A 280 -1.15 26.63 -4.56
C SER A 280 -1.43 28.14 -4.47
N CYS A 281 -2.69 28.55 -4.44
CA CYS A 281 -3.04 29.96 -4.20
C CYS A 281 -2.58 30.44 -2.81
N LEU A 282 -2.71 29.62 -1.76
CA LEU A 282 -2.21 29.93 -0.42
C LEU A 282 -0.69 30.06 -0.39
N TRP A 283 0.05 29.14 -1.03
CA TRP A 283 1.50 29.21 -1.14
C TRP A 283 1.97 30.43 -1.93
N ALA A 284 1.24 30.79 -2.99
CA ALA A 284 1.55 31.99 -3.77
C ALA A 284 1.37 33.28 -2.93
N VAL A 285 0.31 33.34 -2.11
CA VAL A 285 0.09 34.45 -1.18
C VAL A 285 1.18 34.45 -0.11
N ALA A 286 1.52 33.31 0.48
CA ALA A 286 2.61 33.20 1.47
C ALA A 286 3.94 33.69 0.90
N GLY A 287 4.29 33.30 -0.33
CA GLY A 287 5.48 33.79 -1.04
C GLY A 287 5.44 35.29 -1.32
N ALA A 288 4.27 35.83 -1.67
CA ALA A 288 4.11 37.26 -1.90
C ALA A 288 4.22 38.09 -0.61
N LEU A 289 3.85 37.54 0.54
CA LEU A 289 3.96 38.19 1.87
C LEU A 289 5.34 38.05 2.49
N ALA A 290 6.09 37.02 2.13
CA ALA A 290 7.47 36.86 2.57
C ALA A 290 8.34 37.97 1.98
N SER A 291 8.98 38.74 2.83
CA SER A 291 9.83 39.88 2.45
C SER A 291 11.29 39.60 2.71
#